data_c9b7a3c8f496bb7c771df86df71e48bd
#
_entry.id   c9b7a3c8f496bb7c771df86df71e48bd
#
_cell.length_a   1.000
_cell.length_b   1.000
_cell.length_c   1.000
_cell.angle_alpha   90.00
_cell.angle_beta   90.00
_cell.angle_gamma   90.00
#
_symmetry.space_group_name_H-M   'P 1'
#
loop_
_entity.id
_entity.type
_entity.pdbx_description
1 polymer ?
#
loop_
_entity_poly.entity_id
_entity_poly.type
_entity_poly.pdbx_seq_one_letter_code
_entity_poly.pdbx_strand_id
1 'polypeptide(L)'
;MNLSISIFGQTHLLSNETLIFSFKTGKDKIVTLAKDKNNEYIIYRFGAKDNIEFEFPDKSKKSWEKFKYSHYSRGGGKQNLAENLSGVSFVNKDFEYRLYDSYSSESDEYEIGVLILNLKTKKTTNIKGKLKSKKGALNGFDGSNLLEIDDEI
;
A
#
# COMPACT_ATOMS: atom_id res chain seq x y z
N MET A 1 14.94 8.65 20.97
CA MET A 1 13.75 7.82 21.09
C MET A 1 14.04 6.48 20.45
N ASN A 2 14.11 5.43 21.25
CA ASN A 2 14.34 4.09 20.73
C ASN A 2 13.02 3.57 20.15
N LEU A 3 12.93 3.55 18.83
CA LEU A 3 11.84 2.88 18.14
C LEU A 3 12.10 1.37 18.24
N SER A 4 11.42 0.71 19.16
CA SER A 4 11.44 -0.76 19.20
C SER A 4 10.64 -1.27 18.02
N ILE A 5 11.33 -1.51 16.92
CA ILE A 5 10.72 -2.21 15.79
C ILE A 5 10.63 -3.68 16.21
N SER A 6 9.42 -4.15 16.40
CA SER A 6 9.20 -5.57 16.68
C SER A 6 9.62 -6.39 15.47
N ILE A 7 10.62 -7.26 15.67
CA ILE A 7 11.16 -8.12 14.61
C ILE A 7 10.24 -9.33 14.44
N PHE A 8 8.96 -9.11 14.12
CA PHE A 8 8.12 -10.19 13.67
C PHE A 8 8.04 -10.19 12.16
N GLY A 9 8.88 -11.03 11.54
CA GLY A 9 8.72 -11.40 10.14
C GLY A 9 8.98 -10.31 9.12
N GLN A 10 10.06 -9.54 9.26
CA GLN A 10 10.55 -8.67 8.17
C GLN A 10 9.57 -7.56 7.74
N THR A 11 8.71 -7.11 8.63
CA THR A 11 7.85 -5.94 8.43
C THR A 11 8.29 -4.83 9.36
N HIS A 12 8.19 -3.57 8.89
CA HIS A 12 8.51 -2.40 9.69
C HIS A 12 7.32 -2.04 10.58
N LEU A 13 7.06 -2.85 11.62
CA LEU A 13 5.94 -2.63 12.55
C LEU A 13 6.43 -2.24 13.93
N LEU A 14 5.75 -1.25 14.53
CA LEU A 14 5.86 -0.97 15.95
C LEU A 14 4.90 -1.88 16.74
N SER A 15 5.15 -2.04 18.04
CA SER A 15 4.36 -2.93 18.89
C SER A 15 2.88 -2.55 18.99
N ASN A 16 2.56 -1.26 18.82
CA ASN A 16 1.18 -0.75 18.86
C ASN A 16 0.49 -0.80 17.51
N GLU A 17 1.13 -1.35 16.46
CA GLU A 17 0.62 -1.30 15.11
C GLU A 17 0.09 -2.64 14.63
N THR A 18 -0.86 -2.57 13.71
CA THR A 18 -1.39 -3.70 12.96
C THR A 18 -1.00 -3.54 11.50
N LEU A 19 -0.52 -4.62 10.91
CA LEU A 19 -0.18 -4.65 9.50
C LEU A 19 -1.44 -4.60 8.63
N ILE A 20 -1.45 -3.72 7.64
CA ILE A 20 -2.49 -3.70 6.61
C ILE A 20 -1.98 -4.44 5.37
N PHE A 21 -0.81 -4.08 4.86
CA PHE A 21 -0.27 -4.62 3.62
C PHE A 21 1.25 -4.48 3.60
N SER A 22 1.94 -5.53 3.20
CA SER A 22 3.40 -5.49 3.11
C SER A 22 3.90 -6.45 2.03
N PHE A 23 5.02 -6.11 1.44
CA PHE A 23 5.74 -6.99 0.52
C PHE A 23 7.21 -6.57 0.41
N LYS A 24 8.01 -7.47 -0.16
CA LYS A 24 9.39 -7.18 -0.55
C LYS A 24 9.46 -6.82 -2.03
N THR A 25 10.29 -5.86 -2.36
CA THR A 25 10.58 -5.48 -3.74
C THR A 25 11.63 -6.42 -4.35
N GLY A 26 11.85 -6.30 -5.65
CA GLY A 26 12.92 -7.07 -6.34
C GLY A 26 14.33 -6.81 -5.79
N LYS A 27 14.55 -5.67 -5.12
CA LYS A 27 15.83 -5.31 -4.49
C LYS A 27 15.83 -5.58 -2.97
N ASP A 28 14.91 -6.41 -2.50
CA ASP A 28 14.74 -6.77 -1.09
C ASP A 28 14.45 -5.60 -0.13
N LYS A 29 13.95 -4.49 -0.67
CA LYS A 29 13.37 -3.44 0.16
C LYS A 29 11.99 -3.89 0.62
N ILE A 30 11.56 -3.39 1.77
CA ILE A 30 10.27 -3.71 2.37
C ILE A 30 9.35 -2.50 2.25
N VAL A 31 8.17 -2.74 1.68
CA VAL A 31 7.05 -1.79 1.68
C VAL A 31 6.09 -2.22 2.77
N THR A 32 5.66 -1.28 3.59
CA THR A 32 4.73 -1.55 4.69
C THR A 32 3.67 -0.46 4.77
N LEU A 33 2.41 -0.85 4.78
CA LEU A 33 1.29 0.01 5.17
C LEU A 33 0.73 -0.56 6.46
N ALA A 34 0.71 0.25 7.51
CA ALA A 34 0.28 -0.16 8.83
C ALA A 34 -0.59 0.91 9.47
N LYS A 35 -1.30 0.53 10.53
CA LYS A 35 -2.08 1.47 11.32
C LYS A 35 -1.90 1.17 12.80
N ASP A 36 -2.13 2.18 13.64
CA ASP A 36 -2.25 1.97 15.07
C ASP A 36 -3.43 1.03 15.39
N LYS A 37 -3.29 0.18 16.39
CA LYS A 37 -4.34 -0.77 16.80
C LYS A 37 -5.66 -0.08 17.16
N ASN A 38 -5.60 1.14 17.67
CA ASN A 38 -6.77 1.95 18.05
C ASN A 38 -7.13 2.98 16.95
N ASN A 39 -6.61 2.82 15.74
CA ASN A 39 -6.87 3.71 14.60
C ASN A 39 -6.46 5.17 14.85
N GLU A 40 -5.44 5.41 15.68
CA GLU A 40 -4.93 6.76 15.91
C GLU A 40 -4.20 7.33 14.69
N TYR A 41 -3.59 6.47 13.86
CA TYR A 41 -2.93 6.87 12.63
C TYR A 41 -2.82 5.73 11.63
N ILE A 42 -2.54 6.09 10.38
CA ILE A 42 -2.08 5.19 9.30
C ILE A 42 -0.72 5.67 8.83
N ILE A 43 0.17 4.74 8.48
CA ILE A 43 1.56 5.04 8.14
C ILE A 43 2.06 4.15 7.01
N TYR A 44 2.81 4.75 6.09
CA TYR A 44 3.55 4.06 5.03
C TYR A 44 5.04 4.09 5.35
N ARG A 45 5.70 2.96 5.16
CA ARG A 45 7.16 2.85 5.35
C ARG A 45 7.78 2.09 4.20
N PHE A 46 8.99 2.51 3.85
CA PHE A 46 9.82 1.88 2.84
C PHE A 46 11.26 1.85 3.33
N GLY A 47 11.94 0.73 3.14
CA GLY A 47 13.35 0.66 3.49
C GLY A 47 13.90 -0.76 3.51
N ALA A 48 15.18 -0.87 3.87
CA ALA A 48 15.83 -2.13 4.11
C ALA A 48 15.31 -2.79 5.40
N LYS A 49 15.61 -4.07 5.60
CA LYS A 49 15.17 -4.83 6.77
C LYS A 49 15.39 -4.11 8.10
N ASP A 50 16.55 -3.51 8.27
CA ASP A 50 16.95 -2.88 9.52
C ASP A 50 17.00 -1.34 9.46
N ASN A 51 16.51 -0.75 8.34
CA ASN A 51 16.60 0.68 8.13
C ASN A 51 15.41 1.22 7.36
N ILE A 52 14.58 2.02 8.02
CA ILE A 52 13.47 2.73 7.37
C ILE A 52 14.08 3.94 6.65
N GLU A 53 13.98 3.95 5.31
CA GLU A 53 14.50 5.00 4.46
C GLU A 53 13.47 6.11 4.21
N PHE A 54 12.20 5.77 4.26
CA PHE A 54 11.10 6.71 4.03
C PHE A 54 9.90 6.32 4.90
N GLU A 55 9.30 7.30 5.55
CA GLU A 55 8.11 7.14 6.37
C GLU A 55 7.15 8.31 6.09
N PHE A 56 5.87 8.02 5.87
CA PHE A 56 4.87 9.03 5.55
C PHE A 56 3.51 8.64 6.15
N PRO A 57 2.70 9.57 6.66
CA PRO A 57 3.04 10.96 6.98
C PRO A 57 3.70 11.07 8.37
N ASP A 58 2.97 11.44 9.37
CA ASP A 58 3.33 11.39 10.79
C ASP A 58 2.34 10.50 11.54
N LYS A 59 2.61 10.22 12.80
CA LYS A 59 1.75 9.39 13.65
C LYS A 59 0.68 10.24 14.34
N SER A 60 -0.16 10.91 13.55
CA SER A 60 -1.26 11.72 14.04
C SER A 60 -2.59 11.28 13.42
N LYS A 61 -3.71 11.69 14.01
CA LYS A 61 -5.05 11.41 13.46
C LYS A 61 -5.25 12.01 12.07
N LYS A 62 -4.58 13.11 11.76
CA LYS A 62 -4.62 13.72 10.43
C LYS A 62 -3.98 12.86 9.35
N SER A 63 -3.19 11.84 9.73
CA SER A 63 -2.60 10.92 8.77
C SER A 63 -3.66 10.26 7.88
N TRP A 64 -4.82 9.94 8.41
CA TRP A 64 -5.92 9.32 7.66
C TRP A 64 -6.39 10.16 6.48
N GLU A 65 -6.32 11.49 6.61
CA GLU A 65 -6.73 12.44 5.56
C GLU A 65 -5.73 12.49 4.40
N LYS A 66 -4.53 11.94 4.58
CA LYS A 66 -3.47 11.95 3.56
C LYS A 66 -3.57 10.80 2.58
N PHE A 67 -4.39 9.80 2.85
CA PHE A 67 -4.52 8.62 2.03
C PHE A 67 -5.92 8.53 1.41
N LYS A 68 -5.96 7.94 0.21
CA LYS A 68 -7.21 7.63 -0.48
C LYS A 68 -7.23 6.16 -0.86
N TYR A 69 -8.41 5.57 -0.81
CA TYR A 69 -8.63 4.18 -1.20
C TYR A 69 -9.40 4.12 -2.51
N SER A 70 -8.99 3.23 -3.39
CA SER A 70 -9.69 2.92 -4.62
C SER A 70 -9.89 1.42 -4.75
N HIS A 71 -11.06 1.04 -5.26
CA HIS A 71 -11.36 -0.36 -5.52
C HIS A 71 -12.16 -0.46 -6.81
N TYR A 72 -11.71 -1.31 -7.70
CA TYR A 72 -12.40 -1.66 -8.92
C TYR A 72 -12.53 -3.17 -8.98
N SER A 73 -13.76 -3.65 -9.21
CA SER A 73 -14.02 -5.05 -9.40
C SER A 73 -14.94 -5.25 -10.59
N ARG A 74 -14.55 -6.12 -11.51
CA ARG A 74 -15.35 -6.52 -12.65
C ARG A 74 -15.50 -8.03 -12.63
N GLY A 75 -16.76 -8.51 -12.63
CA GLY A 75 -17.06 -9.93 -12.73
C GLY A 75 -16.72 -10.50 -14.10
N GLY A 76 -16.39 -11.79 -14.15
CA GLY A 76 -16.16 -12.51 -15.38
C GLY A 76 -17.43 -12.90 -16.09
N GLY A 77 -17.33 -13.17 -17.40
CA GLY A 77 -18.37 -13.68 -18.26
C GLY A 77 -17.76 -14.04 -19.61
N LYS A 78 -18.54 -14.58 -20.54
CA LYS A 78 -18.01 -15.06 -21.83
C LYS A 78 -17.24 -14.00 -22.63
N GLN A 79 -17.53 -12.72 -22.40
CA GLN A 79 -16.90 -11.61 -23.12
C GLN A 79 -16.22 -10.61 -22.20
N ASN A 80 -16.36 -10.77 -20.88
CA ASN A 80 -15.79 -9.88 -19.88
C ASN A 80 -14.83 -10.64 -18.99
N LEU A 81 -13.59 -10.17 -18.95
CA LEU A 81 -12.58 -10.72 -18.06
C LEU A 81 -12.77 -10.18 -16.65
N ALA A 82 -12.58 -11.02 -15.64
CA ALA A 82 -12.64 -10.59 -14.26
C ALA A 82 -11.39 -9.79 -13.91
N GLU A 83 -11.59 -8.68 -13.25
CA GLU A 83 -10.52 -7.86 -12.69
C GLU A 83 -10.85 -7.47 -11.27
N ASN A 84 -9.84 -7.42 -10.44
CA ASN A 84 -9.95 -6.96 -9.08
C ASN A 84 -8.72 -6.11 -8.76
N LEU A 85 -8.94 -4.82 -8.55
CA LEU A 85 -7.87 -3.86 -8.34
C LEU A 85 -8.18 -3.04 -7.10
N SER A 86 -7.32 -3.16 -6.09
CA SER A 86 -7.37 -2.33 -4.89
C SER A 86 -6.13 -1.47 -4.82
N GLY A 87 -6.30 -0.22 -4.42
CA GLY A 87 -5.20 0.72 -4.31
C GLY A 87 -5.35 1.66 -3.12
N VAL A 88 -4.22 2.04 -2.56
CA VAL A 88 -4.13 3.10 -1.55
C VAL A 88 -3.09 4.09 -2.02
N SER A 89 -3.46 5.36 -2.10
CA SER A 89 -2.59 6.40 -2.63
C SER A 89 -2.39 7.56 -1.65
N PHE A 90 -1.25 8.22 -1.79
CA PHE A 90 -0.95 9.45 -1.08
C PHE A 90 -0.01 10.31 -1.92
N VAL A 91 0.01 11.60 -1.63
CA VAL A 91 0.92 12.56 -2.28
C VAL A 91 1.90 13.09 -1.25
N ASN A 92 3.18 13.00 -1.58
CA ASN A 92 4.26 13.63 -0.81
C ASN A 92 5.08 14.51 -1.75
N LYS A 93 5.05 15.82 -1.52
CA LYS A 93 5.71 16.82 -2.38
C LYS A 93 5.21 16.69 -3.83
N ASP A 94 6.10 16.44 -4.77
CA ASP A 94 5.78 16.38 -6.19
C ASP A 94 5.48 14.95 -6.68
N PHE A 95 5.30 14.00 -5.76
CA PHE A 95 5.11 12.60 -6.11
C PHE A 95 3.82 12.03 -5.53
N GLU A 96 3.07 11.32 -6.37
CA GLU A 96 1.98 10.47 -5.93
C GLU A 96 2.47 9.03 -5.85
N TYR A 97 2.18 8.40 -4.73
CA TYR A 97 2.49 6.98 -4.47
C TYR A 97 1.18 6.22 -4.45
N ARG A 98 1.10 5.16 -5.22
CA ARG A 98 -0.07 4.28 -5.24
C ARG A 98 0.36 2.85 -4.99
N LEU A 99 0.03 2.33 -3.82
CA LEU A 99 0.13 0.90 -3.55
C LEU A 99 -0.98 0.21 -4.33
N TYR A 100 -0.68 -0.92 -4.94
CA TYR A 100 -1.67 -1.70 -5.66
C TYR A 100 -1.60 -3.18 -5.31
N ASP A 101 -2.77 -3.79 -5.31
CA ASP A 101 -3.01 -5.22 -5.08
C ASP A 101 -4.05 -5.63 -6.12
N SER A 102 -3.62 -6.28 -7.19
CA SER A 102 -4.45 -6.52 -8.36
C SER A 102 -4.44 -7.95 -8.82
N TYR A 103 -5.56 -8.35 -9.43
CA TYR A 103 -5.72 -9.62 -10.14
C TYR A 103 -6.37 -9.37 -11.48
N SER A 104 -5.88 -10.03 -12.51
CA SER A 104 -6.49 -10.03 -13.85
C SER A 104 -6.68 -11.47 -14.32
N SER A 105 -7.91 -11.83 -14.69
CA SER A 105 -8.19 -13.16 -15.26
C SER A 105 -7.70 -13.29 -16.70
N GLU A 106 -7.44 -12.18 -17.39
CA GLU A 106 -6.86 -12.20 -18.73
C GLU A 106 -5.48 -12.86 -18.74
N SER A 107 -4.65 -12.47 -17.80
CA SER A 107 -3.30 -13.01 -17.65
C SER A 107 -3.21 -14.09 -16.58
N ASP A 108 -4.27 -14.31 -15.79
CA ASP A 108 -4.28 -15.14 -14.59
C ASP A 108 -3.14 -14.75 -13.64
N GLU A 109 -2.93 -13.44 -13.49
CA GLU A 109 -1.83 -12.91 -12.72
C GLU A 109 -2.29 -12.03 -11.58
N TYR A 110 -1.61 -12.21 -10.45
CA TYR A 110 -1.66 -11.28 -9.33
C TYR A 110 -0.43 -10.40 -9.39
N GLU A 111 -0.63 -9.10 -9.22
CA GLU A 111 0.44 -8.13 -9.16
C GLU A 111 0.31 -7.25 -7.93
N ILE A 112 1.43 -7.00 -7.29
CA ILE A 112 1.53 -6.07 -6.16
C ILE A 112 2.70 -5.13 -6.40
N GLY A 113 2.59 -3.93 -5.85
CA GLY A 113 3.69 -2.97 -5.98
C GLY A 113 3.31 -1.57 -5.53
N VAL A 114 4.18 -0.63 -5.86
CA VAL A 114 3.98 0.80 -5.70
C VAL A 114 4.25 1.48 -7.04
N LEU A 115 3.25 2.17 -7.54
CA LEU A 115 3.41 3.03 -8.70
C LEU A 115 3.67 4.46 -8.21
N ILE A 116 4.78 5.05 -8.65
CA ILE A 116 5.17 6.40 -8.27
C ILE A 116 5.05 7.30 -9.50
N LEU A 117 4.22 8.33 -9.40
CA LEU A 117 4.02 9.32 -10.45
C LEU A 117 4.66 10.65 -10.04
N ASN A 118 5.58 11.13 -10.87
CA ASN A 118 6.07 12.50 -10.74
C ASN A 118 5.00 13.44 -11.31
N LEU A 119 4.40 14.27 -10.46
CA LEU A 119 3.28 15.13 -10.84
C LEU A 119 3.69 16.27 -11.79
N LYS A 120 4.96 16.65 -11.80
CA LYS A 120 5.49 17.68 -12.70
C LYS A 120 5.84 17.14 -14.07
N THR A 121 6.62 16.06 -14.12
CA THR A 121 7.12 15.50 -15.38
C THR A 121 6.21 14.45 -15.99
N LYS A 122 5.23 13.96 -15.23
CA LYS A 122 4.31 12.86 -15.57
C LYS A 122 5.02 11.51 -15.82
N LYS A 123 6.28 11.40 -15.43
CA LYS A 123 7.00 10.11 -15.47
C LYS A 123 6.52 9.20 -14.35
N THR A 124 6.42 7.92 -14.66
CA THR A 124 6.04 6.88 -13.70
C THR A 124 7.20 5.94 -13.43
N THR A 125 7.28 5.47 -12.20
CA THR A 125 8.19 4.40 -11.78
C THR A 125 7.36 3.33 -11.10
N ASN A 126 7.50 2.08 -11.55
CA ASN A 126 6.78 0.96 -10.95
C ASN A 126 7.76 0.11 -10.14
N ILE A 127 7.55 0.07 -8.83
CA ILE A 127 8.32 -0.79 -7.92
C ILE A 127 7.49 -2.05 -7.69
N LYS A 128 7.78 -3.11 -8.45
CA LYS A 128 7.06 -4.38 -8.34
C LYS A 128 7.42 -5.12 -7.06
N GLY A 129 6.42 -5.71 -6.43
CA GLY A 129 6.60 -6.58 -5.29
C GLY A 129 6.76 -8.03 -5.68
N LYS A 130 7.47 -8.78 -4.85
CA LYS A 130 7.55 -10.23 -4.92
C LYS A 130 6.25 -10.81 -4.35
N LEU A 131 5.44 -11.43 -5.17
CA LEU A 131 4.12 -11.92 -4.76
C LEU A 131 4.19 -12.89 -3.57
N LYS A 132 5.21 -13.73 -3.52
CA LYS A 132 5.41 -14.68 -2.40
C LYS A 132 5.67 -13.98 -1.06
N SER A 133 6.10 -12.73 -1.08
CA SER A 133 6.36 -11.96 0.14
C SER A 133 5.15 -11.18 0.62
N LYS A 134 4.05 -11.19 -0.12
CA LYS A 134 2.83 -10.46 0.23
C LYS A 134 2.29 -10.88 1.59
N LYS A 135 1.98 -9.89 2.42
CA LYS A 135 1.27 -10.05 3.69
C LYS A 135 0.13 -9.04 3.76
N GLY A 136 -1.02 -9.48 4.24
CA GLY A 136 -2.21 -8.64 4.29
C GLY A 136 -2.82 -8.40 2.91
N ALA A 137 -3.74 -7.44 2.83
CA ALA A 137 -4.43 -7.07 1.59
C ALA A 137 -4.98 -5.65 1.69
N LEU A 138 -5.14 -4.99 0.55
CA LEU A 138 -5.69 -3.64 0.52
C LEU A 138 -7.23 -3.61 0.54
N ASN A 139 -7.90 -4.70 0.16
CA ASN A 139 -9.36 -4.75 0.12
C ASN A 139 -10.03 -4.67 1.51
N GLY A 140 -9.27 -4.71 2.59
CA GLY A 140 -9.80 -4.53 3.94
C GLY A 140 -10.44 -3.16 4.20
N PHE A 141 -10.23 -2.20 3.30
CA PHE A 141 -10.89 -0.89 3.36
C PHE A 141 -12.28 -0.88 2.71
N ASP A 142 -12.70 -1.96 2.06
CA ASP A 142 -14.03 -2.06 1.48
C ASP A 142 -15.10 -1.88 2.55
N GLY A 143 -16.02 -0.93 2.34
CA GLY A 143 -17.08 -0.62 3.31
C GLY A 143 -16.59 0.08 4.58
N SER A 144 -15.31 0.42 4.66
CA SER A 144 -14.72 1.17 5.78
C SER A 144 -14.84 2.67 5.54
N ASN A 145 -15.09 3.43 6.61
CA ASN A 145 -15.11 4.90 6.57
C ASN A 145 -13.75 5.50 6.96
N LEU A 146 -12.71 4.68 7.06
CA LEU A 146 -11.38 5.13 7.52
C LEU A 146 -10.63 5.96 6.48
N LEU A 147 -10.83 5.66 5.20
CA LEU A 147 -10.17 6.39 4.10
C LEU A 147 -11.20 7.00 3.16
N GLU A 148 -10.85 8.17 2.61
CA GLU A 148 -11.60 8.77 1.51
C GLU A 148 -11.52 7.87 0.28
N ILE A 149 -12.64 7.71 -0.42
CA ILE A 149 -12.71 6.92 -1.65
C ILE A 149 -12.27 7.78 -2.82
N ASP A 150 -11.38 7.23 -3.63
CA ASP A 150 -10.96 7.81 -4.89
C ASP A 150 -11.62 7.02 -6.02
N ASP A 151 -12.60 7.64 -6.67
CA ASP A 151 -13.34 7.02 -7.77
C ASP A 151 -12.62 7.15 -9.11
N GLU A 152 -11.51 7.86 -9.15
CA GLU A 152 -10.70 8.04 -10.35
C GLU A 152 -9.66 6.91 -10.49
N ILE A 153 -10.08 5.81 -11.12
CA ILE A 153 -9.15 4.75 -11.51
C ILE A 153 -9.05 4.72 -13.04
#